data_4d729d427821e6a406b2892c083cfb41
#
_entry.id   4d729d427821e6a406b2892c083cfb41
#
_cell.length_a   1.000
_cell.length_b   1.000
_cell.length_c   1.000
_cell.angle_alpha   90.00
_cell.angle_beta   90.00
_cell.angle_gamma   90.00
#
_symmetry.space_group_name_H-M   'P 1'
#
loop_
_entity.id
_entity.type
_entity.pdbx_description
1 polymer ?
#
loop_
_entity_poly.entity_id
_entity_poly.type
_entity_poly.pdbx_seq_one_letter_code
_entity_poly.pdbx_strand_id
1 'polypeptide(L)'
;IIGSRNYTNKTQIKNFMFRLKMEYKDMEIVSGGAKDGADKYAKKFALEFGLDYSEFPPQHESHNQHCILEAYNYGKPYNVGYYHKRNKDLVNYSDKVVAFIKDDIITNGTKSALEYCKKINKKFVILSWGWYLYIHIYKENMKEDKLTSVKVIDELYKKFREKSIVDDFTLQKLVNRSLDLFVYDEEFAKKVLDYKELEKSGSKY
;
A
#
# COMPACT_ATOMS: atom_id res chain seq x y z
N ILE A 1 -5.97 -1.18 6.91
CA ILE A 1 -5.90 -0.39 5.67
C ILE A 1 -6.30 1.06 5.98
N ILE A 2 -5.54 2.03 5.49
CA ILE A 2 -5.82 3.46 5.57
C ILE A 2 -5.68 4.08 4.17
N GLY A 3 -6.15 5.32 3.99
CA GLY A 3 -5.92 6.00 2.72
C GLY A 3 -6.76 7.25 2.52
N SER A 4 -6.66 7.78 1.30
CA SER A 4 -7.38 9.00 0.92
C SER A 4 -8.88 8.73 0.72
N ARG A 5 -9.73 9.65 1.17
CA ARG A 5 -11.20 9.59 0.92
C ARG A 5 -11.56 9.71 -0.56
N ASN A 6 -10.72 10.38 -1.34
CA ASN A 6 -10.88 10.53 -2.79
C ASN A 6 -10.19 9.42 -3.61
N TYR A 7 -9.74 8.35 -2.95
CA TYR A 7 -9.16 7.20 -3.63
C TYR A 7 -10.26 6.43 -4.39
N THR A 8 -10.07 6.22 -5.70
CA THR A 8 -11.09 5.62 -6.59
C THR A 8 -10.67 4.32 -7.26
N ASN A 9 -9.37 3.95 -7.19
CA ASN A 9 -8.88 2.72 -7.81
C ASN A 9 -9.26 1.47 -6.97
N LYS A 10 -10.55 1.12 -7.03
CA LYS A 10 -11.08 -0.08 -6.35
C LYS A 10 -10.37 -1.37 -6.76
N THR A 11 -9.93 -1.46 -8.03
CA THR A 11 -9.27 -2.66 -8.57
C THR A 11 -7.93 -2.91 -7.89
N GLN A 12 -7.16 -1.86 -7.60
CA GLN A 12 -5.89 -2.02 -6.89
C GLN A 12 -6.11 -2.58 -5.48
N ILE A 13 -7.09 -2.07 -4.74
CA ILE A 13 -7.43 -2.59 -3.39
C ILE A 13 -7.93 -4.03 -3.50
N LYS A 14 -8.82 -4.32 -4.46
CA LYS A 14 -9.35 -5.67 -4.69
C LYS A 14 -8.22 -6.68 -4.93
N ASN A 15 -7.32 -6.38 -5.87
CA ASN A 15 -6.21 -7.26 -6.22
C ASN A 15 -5.22 -7.42 -5.05
N PHE A 16 -4.95 -6.35 -4.32
CA PHE A 16 -4.09 -6.39 -3.14
C PHE A 16 -4.68 -7.32 -2.07
N MET A 17 -5.95 -7.16 -1.74
CA MET A 17 -6.62 -7.97 -0.72
C MET A 17 -6.78 -9.44 -1.16
N PHE A 18 -7.04 -9.69 -2.44
CA PHE A 18 -7.07 -11.04 -2.98
C PHE A 18 -5.72 -11.75 -2.80
N ARG A 19 -4.61 -11.08 -3.09
CA ARG A 19 -3.26 -11.63 -2.87
C ARG A 19 -3.00 -11.91 -1.40
N LEU A 20 -3.37 -10.99 -0.50
CA LEU A 20 -3.22 -11.22 0.93
C LEU A 20 -4.01 -12.44 1.39
N LYS A 21 -5.25 -12.63 0.90
CA LYS A 21 -6.07 -13.80 1.21
C LYS A 21 -5.39 -15.11 0.78
N MET A 22 -4.69 -15.11 -0.36
CA MET A 22 -3.98 -16.30 -0.85
C MET A 22 -2.71 -16.58 -0.03
N GLU A 23 -2.11 -15.54 0.56
CA GLU A 23 -0.87 -15.65 1.32
C GLU A 23 -1.10 -15.95 2.81
N TYR A 24 -2.15 -15.38 3.40
CA TYR A 24 -2.45 -15.48 4.83
C TYR A 24 -3.83 -16.12 5.05
N LYS A 25 -3.88 -17.21 5.82
CA LYS A 25 -5.14 -17.95 6.11
C LYS A 25 -6.00 -17.22 7.14
N ASP A 26 -5.36 -16.70 8.19
CA ASP A 26 -6.01 -16.05 9.34
C ASP A 26 -5.65 -14.56 9.32
N MET A 27 -6.40 -13.77 8.54
CA MET A 27 -6.16 -12.36 8.36
C MET A 27 -7.40 -11.55 8.64
N GLU A 28 -7.26 -10.55 9.48
CA GLU A 28 -8.26 -9.52 9.72
C GLU A 28 -7.91 -8.23 8.97
N ILE A 29 -8.88 -7.67 8.29
CA ILE A 29 -8.76 -6.35 7.66
C ILE A 29 -9.33 -5.29 8.59
N VAL A 30 -8.50 -4.33 8.96
CA VAL A 30 -8.89 -3.22 9.82
C VAL A 30 -8.86 -1.91 9.04
N SER A 31 -9.90 -1.08 9.18
CA SER A 31 -9.95 0.24 8.55
C SER A 31 -10.48 1.32 9.51
N GLY A 32 -10.45 2.56 9.03
CA GLY A 32 -11.01 3.67 9.79
C GLY A 32 -12.52 3.86 9.66
N GLY A 33 -13.21 3.03 8.90
CA GLY A 33 -14.66 3.09 8.74
C GLY A 33 -15.17 4.29 7.94
N ALA A 34 -14.34 4.97 7.15
CA ALA A 34 -14.83 6.07 6.32
C ALA A 34 -15.75 5.55 5.21
N LYS A 35 -16.82 6.34 4.92
CA LYS A 35 -17.84 5.97 3.92
C LYS A 35 -17.36 6.04 2.48
N ASP A 36 -16.16 6.61 2.26
CA ASP A 36 -15.57 6.83 0.93
C ASP A 36 -14.10 6.45 0.89
N GLY A 37 -13.57 6.30 -0.34
CA GLY A 37 -12.17 6.06 -0.60
C GLY A 37 -11.67 4.69 -0.19
N ALA A 38 -10.44 4.64 0.30
CA ALA A 38 -9.74 3.40 0.60
C ALA A 38 -10.46 2.54 1.66
N ASP A 39 -10.97 3.16 2.73
CA ASP A 39 -11.68 2.48 3.82
C ASP A 39 -12.95 1.77 3.31
N LYS A 40 -13.74 2.45 2.46
CA LYS A 40 -14.93 1.90 1.82
C LYS A 40 -14.62 0.64 1.01
N TYR A 41 -13.57 0.69 0.20
CA TYR A 41 -13.18 -0.45 -0.62
C TYR A 41 -12.57 -1.57 0.21
N ALA A 42 -11.82 -1.23 1.27
CA ALA A 42 -11.32 -2.20 2.23
C ALA A 42 -12.47 -3.01 2.86
N LYS A 43 -13.48 -2.33 3.40
CA LYS A 43 -14.69 -2.98 3.94
C LYS A 43 -15.37 -3.84 2.90
N LYS A 44 -15.64 -3.27 1.72
CA LYS A 44 -16.34 -3.98 0.65
C LYS A 44 -15.65 -5.30 0.30
N PHE A 45 -14.35 -5.27 0.04
CA PHE A 45 -13.63 -6.45 -0.42
C PHE A 45 -13.28 -7.42 0.70
N ALA A 46 -13.14 -6.96 1.95
CA ALA A 46 -13.04 -7.85 3.09
C ALA A 46 -14.29 -8.74 3.19
N LEU A 47 -15.48 -8.12 3.16
CA LEU A 47 -16.75 -8.83 3.22
C LEU A 47 -16.98 -9.69 1.95
N GLU A 48 -16.67 -9.18 0.75
CA GLU A 48 -16.80 -9.93 -0.52
C GLU A 48 -15.92 -11.20 -0.52
N PHE A 49 -14.75 -11.14 0.10
CA PHE A 49 -13.82 -12.26 0.15
C PHE A 49 -14.00 -13.16 1.39
N GLY A 50 -14.94 -12.84 2.28
CA GLY A 50 -15.15 -13.58 3.53
C GLY A 50 -13.94 -13.49 4.47
N LEU A 51 -13.26 -12.32 4.50
CA LEU A 51 -12.21 -12.01 5.47
C LEU A 51 -12.81 -11.36 6.71
N ASP A 52 -12.22 -11.59 7.86
CA ASP A 52 -12.57 -10.86 9.06
C ASP A 52 -12.33 -9.36 8.87
N TYR A 53 -13.29 -8.56 9.31
CA TYR A 53 -13.27 -7.13 9.13
C TYR A 53 -13.66 -6.39 10.39
N SER A 54 -12.83 -5.42 10.77
CA SER A 54 -13.08 -4.53 11.90
C SER A 54 -12.81 -3.07 11.54
N GLU A 55 -13.42 -2.15 12.29
CA GLU A 55 -13.21 -0.73 12.04
C GLU A 55 -13.14 0.12 13.32
N PHE A 56 -12.41 1.24 13.18
CA PHE A 56 -12.32 2.29 14.18
C PHE A 56 -12.95 3.58 13.63
N PRO A 57 -14.28 3.76 13.61
CA PRO A 57 -14.86 5.06 13.27
C PRO A 57 -14.48 6.12 14.32
N PRO A 58 -14.45 7.42 13.96
CA PRO A 58 -14.26 8.45 14.96
C PRO A 58 -15.44 8.48 15.94
N GLN A 59 -15.20 8.82 17.21
CA GLN A 59 -16.19 8.68 18.30
C GLN A 59 -17.47 9.49 18.14
N HIS A 60 -17.53 10.45 17.20
CA HIS A 60 -18.77 11.18 16.87
C HIS A 60 -19.64 10.45 15.82
N GLU A 61 -19.15 9.38 15.21
CA GLU A 61 -19.96 8.51 14.36
C GLU A 61 -20.74 7.48 15.19
N SER A 62 -21.71 6.81 14.55
CA SER A 62 -22.51 5.78 15.21
C SER A 62 -21.73 4.47 15.32
N HIS A 63 -22.00 3.73 16.39
CA HIS A 63 -21.53 2.37 16.54
C HIS A 63 -22.18 1.43 15.49
N ASN A 64 -21.46 0.43 15.03
CA ASN A 64 -21.97 -0.65 14.22
C ASN A 64 -21.27 -1.97 14.58
N GLN A 65 -21.74 -3.08 14.01
CA GLN A 65 -21.29 -4.43 14.33
C GLN A 65 -19.80 -4.72 14.05
N HIS A 66 -19.13 -3.87 13.29
CA HIS A 66 -17.70 -4.03 12.96
C HIS A 66 -16.77 -3.18 13.85
N CYS A 67 -17.34 -2.36 14.74
CA CYS A 67 -16.56 -1.53 15.64
C CYS A 67 -15.79 -2.37 16.67
N ILE A 68 -14.49 -2.11 16.78
CA ILE A 68 -13.64 -2.72 17.83
C ILE A 68 -13.99 -2.17 19.22
N LEU A 69 -14.26 -0.86 19.31
CA LEU A 69 -14.60 -0.26 20.59
C LEU A 69 -16.09 -0.47 20.90
N GLU A 70 -16.40 -0.59 22.17
CA GLU A 70 -17.76 -0.73 22.68
C GLU A 70 -18.66 0.46 22.34
N ALA A 71 -19.96 0.23 22.23
CA ALA A 71 -20.97 1.21 21.78
C ALA A 71 -20.93 2.54 22.55
N TYR A 72 -20.65 2.52 23.87
CA TYR A 72 -20.57 3.72 24.68
C TYR A 72 -19.44 4.70 24.29
N ASN A 73 -18.49 4.27 23.46
CA ASN A 73 -17.44 5.12 22.93
C ASN A 73 -17.90 6.03 21.79
N TYR A 74 -19.06 5.76 21.20
CA TYR A 74 -19.57 6.43 19.99
C TYR A 74 -20.76 7.37 20.29
N GLY A 75 -21.23 8.07 19.25
CA GLY A 75 -22.34 9.00 19.36
C GLY A 75 -22.02 10.29 20.14
N LYS A 76 -20.73 10.63 20.29
CA LYS A 76 -20.29 11.84 21.01
C LYS A 76 -20.42 13.09 20.15
N PRO A 77 -20.47 14.28 20.75
CA PRO A 77 -20.39 15.54 19.99
C PRO A 77 -19.18 15.57 19.07
N TYR A 78 -19.33 16.22 17.91
CA TYR A 78 -18.26 16.30 16.92
C TYR A 78 -16.98 16.91 17.52
N ASN A 79 -15.85 16.22 17.29
CA ASN A 79 -14.53 16.70 17.65
C ASN A 79 -13.49 16.18 16.64
N VAL A 80 -12.73 17.08 16.03
CA VAL A 80 -11.68 16.75 15.06
C VAL A 80 -10.59 15.85 15.68
N GLY A 81 -10.33 15.97 16.98
CA GLY A 81 -9.36 15.15 17.72
C GLY A 81 -9.67 13.65 17.66
N TYR A 82 -10.94 13.27 17.46
CA TYR A 82 -11.31 11.86 17.34
C TYR A 82 -10.75 11.18 16.08
N TYR A 83 -10.48 11.93 15.01
CA TYR A 83 -9.78 11.38 13.84
C TYR A 83 -8.34 11.02 14.17
N HIS A 84 -7.63 11.86 14.93
CA HIS A 84 -6.25 11.60 15.35
C HIS A 84 -6.17 10.45 16.37
N LYS A 85 -7.11 10.42 17.32
CA LYS A 85 -7.21 9.34 18.30
C LYS A 85 -7.46 8.02 17.59
N ARG A 86 -8.47 7.94 16.72
CA ARG A 86 -8.83 6.77 15.92
C ARG A 86 -7.66 6.26 15.11
N ASN A 87 -6.89 7.14 14.46
CA ASN A 87 -5.73 6.75 13.67
C ASN A 87 -4.67 6.05 14.55
N LYS A 88 -4.44 6.53 15.76
CA LYS A 88 -3.52 5.87 16.72
C LYS A 88 -4.06 4.51 17.17
N ASP A 89 -5.34 4.45 17.51
CA ASP A 89 -5.98 3.20 17.96
C ASP A 89 -5.88 2.12 16.86
N LEU A 90 -6.20 2.48 15.60
CA LEU A 90 -6.07 1.60 14.44
C LEU A 90 -4.63 1.13 14.23
N VAL A 91 -3.66 2.04 14.28
CA VAL A 91 -2.24 1.70 14.08
C VAL A 91 -1.73 0.79 15.21
N ASN A 92 -2.14 1.05 16.46
CA ASN A 92 -1.75 0.21 17.60
C ASN A 92 -2.32 -1.21 17.47
N TYR A 93 -3.57 -1.32 17.05
CA TYR A 93 -4.26 -2.60 16.91
C TYR A 93 -3.68 -3.47 15.77
N SER A 94 -3.30 -2.85 14.66
CA SER A 94 -2.85 -3.56 13.46
C SER A 94 -1.41 -4.04 13.57
N ASP A 95 -1.07 -5.20 13.01
CA ASP A 95 0.31 -5.68 12.87
C ASP A 95 1.09 -4.93 11.80
N LYS A 96 0.42 -4.63 10.69
CA LYS A 96 0.98 -3.91 9.53
C LYS A 96 -0.02 -2.89 9.02
N VAL A 97 0.47 -1.78 8.49
CA VAL A 97 -0.38 -0.72 7.93
C VAL A 97 -0.13 -0.60 6.43
N VAL A 98 -1.22 -0.55 5.66
CA VAL A 98 -1.17 -0.30 4.22
C VAL A 98 -1.96 0.96 3.93
N ALA A 99 -1.30 1.93 3.29
CA ALA A 99 -1.90 3.20 2.91
C ALA A 99 -2.12 3.25 1.40
N PHE A 100 -3.36 3.47 0.98
CA PHE A 100 -3.70 3.74 -0.43
C PHE A 100 -3.83 5.23 -0.66
N ILE A 101 -3.00 5.78 -1.53
CA ILE A 101 -2.98 7.21 -1.86
C ILE A 101 -3.25 7.44 -3.34
N LYS A 102 -3.84 8.59 -3.66
CA LYS A 102 -4.11 9.00 -5.03
C LYS A 102 -3.04 10.00 -5.49
N ASP A 103 -2.51 9.79 -6.70
CA ASP A 103 -1.60 10.73 -7.39
C ASP A 103 -0.40 11.18 -6.51
N ASP A 104 0.15 10.26 -5.72
CA ASP A 104 1.24 10.50 -4.77
C ASP A 104 0.94 11.54 -3.68
N ILE A 105 -0.32 11.93 -3.52
CA ILE A 105 -0.75 12.91 -2.52
C ILE A 105 -1.13 12.21 -1.23
N ILE A 106 -0.36 12.47 -0.18
CA ILE A 106 -0.67 11.99 1.17
C ILE A 106 -1.53 13.02 1.88
N THR A 107 -2.80 12.68 2.13
CA THR A 107 -3.71 13.55 2.89
C THR A 107 -3.30 13.66 4.36
N ASN A 108 -3.68 14.75 5.03
CA ASN A 108 -3.30 15.01 6.44
C ASN A 108 -3.66 13.85 7.37
N GLY A 109 -4.82 13.22 7.19
CA GLY A 109 -5.23 12.05 7.98
C GLY A 109 -4.31 10.84 7.78
N THR A 110 -3.99 10.52 6.54
CA THR A 110 -3.06 9.43 6.18
C THR A 110 -1.65 9.75 6.68
N LYS A 111 -1.19 11.00 6.50
CA LYS A 111 0.12 11.47 6.99
C LYS A 111 0.26 11.28 8.50
N SER A 112 -0.72 11.73 9.26
CA SER A 112 -0.75 11.58 10.73
C SER A 112 -0.63 10.11 11.18
N ALA A 113 -1.32 9.19 10.50
CA ALA A 113 -1.23 7.77 10.81
C ALA A 113 0.16 7.19 10.47
N LEU A 114 0.73 7.55 9.31
CA LEU A 114 2.06 7.09 8.89
C LEU A 114 3.19 7.65 9.77
N GLU A 115 3.08 8.91 10.21
CA GLU A 115 4.02 9.50 11.18
C GLU A 115 3.95 8.79 12.53
N TYR A 116 2.75 8.40 12.94
CA TYR A 116 2.60 7.60 14.15
C TYR A 116 3.18 6.19 13.99
N CYS A 117 3.01 5.53 12.83
CA CYS A 117 3.69 4.28 12.52
C CYS A 117 5.21 4.41 12.67
N LYS A 118 5.81 5.47 12.11
CA LYS A 118 7.24 5.76 12.25
C LYS A 118 7.66 5.91 13.72
N LYS A 119 6.87 6.68 14.50
CA LYS A 119 7.16 6.93 15.91
C LYS A 119 7.22 5.66 16.75
N ILE A 120 6.39 4.65 16.45
CA ILE A 120 6.31 3.39 17.21
C ILE A 120 6.97 2.21 16.47
N ASN A 121 7.76 2.47 15.43
CA ASN A 121 8.42 1.46 14.59
C ASN A 121 7.45 0.42 13.98
N LYS A 122 6.21 0.80 13.69
CA LYS A 122 5.22 -0.05 13.05
C LYS A 122 5.51 -0.19 11.55
N LYS A 123 5.49 -1.43 11.04
CA LYS A 123 5.65 -1.70 9.60
C LYS A 123 4.50 -1.11 8.80
N PHE A 124 4.81 -0.39 7.72
CA PHE A 124 3.79 0.11 6.81
C PHE A 124 4.26 0.11 5.35
N VAL A 125 3.28 0.10 4.45
CA VAL A 125 3.48 0.19 2.99
C VAL A 125 2.57 1.29 2.44
N ILE A 126 3.07 2.07 1.48
CA ILE A 126 2.29 3.07 0.76
C ILE A 126 2.12 2.61 -0.69
N LEU A 127 0.88 2.51 -1.13
CA LEU A 127 0.51 2.15 -2.49
C LEU A 127 -0.15 3.35 -3.16
N SER A 128 0.48 3.90 -4.19
CA SER A 128 -0.06 5.01 -4.96
C SER A 128 -0.84 4.53 -6.17
N TRP A 129 -1.83 5.34 -6.60
CA TRP A 129 -2.51 5.18 -7.86
C TRP A 129 -1.80 6.00 -8.93
N GLY A 130 -0.80 5.46 -9.47
CA GLY A 130 0.04 5.96 -10.53
C GLY A 130 1.11 4.90 -10.75
N TRP A 131 2.00 5.13 -11.66
CA TRP A 131 3.05 4.19 -12.05
C TRP A 131 4.17 3.98 -11.00
N TYR A 132 3.92 4.40 -9.73
CA TYR A 132 4.90 4.38 -8.65
C TYR A 132 4.50 3.42 -7.54
N LEU A 133 5.31 2.42 -7.32
CA LEU A 133 5.25 1.57 -6.14
C LEU A 133 6.16 2.18 -5.06
N TYR A 134 5.58 2.89 -4.09
CA TYR A 134 6.31 3.27 -2.88
C TYR A 134 6.21 2.15 -1.86
N ILE A 135 7.30 1.42 -1.64
CA ILE A 135 7.39 0.45 -0.56
C ILE A 135 8.26 1.05 0.53
N HIS A 136 7.64 1.52 1.61
CA HIS A 136 8.33 1.87 2.84
C HIS A 136 8.24 0.67 3.79
N ILE A 137 9.24 -0.21 3.72
CA ILE A 137 9.37 -1.30 4.68
C ILE A 137 10.36 -0.85 5.74
N TYR A 138 9.87 -0.47 6.92
CA TYR A 138 10.74 -0.35 8.08
C TYR A 138 11.08 -1.76 8.56
N LYS A 139 12.30 -2.20 8.31
CA LYS A 139 12.88 -3.41 8.92
C LYS A 139 13.85 -3.00 10.01
N GLU A 140 13.64 -3.52 11.20
CA GLU A 140 14.74 -3.71 12.17
C GLU A 140 15.71 -4.74 11.59
N ASN A 141 17.01 -4.39 11.54
CA ASN A 141 18.15 -5.27 11.26
C ASN A 141 18.29 -5.89 9.88
N MET A 142 18.07 -5.13 8.79
CA MET A 142 18.71 -5.43 7.50
C MET A 142 19.27 -4.15 6.89
N LYS A 143 20.40 -4.29 6.15
CA LYS A 143 21.09 -3.22 5.42
C LYS A 143 20.08 -2.20 4.86
N GLU A 144 20.33 -0.90 5.07
CA GLU A 144 19.47 0.21 4.64
C GLU A 144 19.00 0.03 3.20
N ASP A 145 17.72 -0.35 3.02
CA ASP A 145 17.11 -0.34 1.70
C ASP A 145 16.91 1.12 1.28
N LYS A 146 17.65 1.56 0.30
CA LYS A 146 17.52 2.90 -0.25
C LYS A 146 16.23 2.98 -1.06
N LEU A 147 15.31 3.87 -0.66
CA LEU A 147 14.12 4.15 -1.45
C LEU A 147 14.53 4.90 -2.73
N THR A 148 14.38 4.23 -3.88
CA THR A 148 14.56 4.83 -5.20
C THR A 148 13.24 4.79 -5.95
N SER A 149 12.83 5.90 -6.57
CA SER A 149 11.72 5.93 -7.52
C SER A 149 12.25 5.76 -8.93
N VAL A 150 11.71 4.80 -9.67
CA VAL A 150 12.05 4.58 -11.08
C VAL A 150 10.81 4.85 -11.93
N LYS A 151 10.93 5.78 -12.88
CA LYS A 151 9.91 5.97 -13.93
C LYS A 151 10.10 4.89 -14.98
N VAL A 152 9.07 4.09 -15.22
CA VAL A 152 9.07 3.08 -16.27
C VAL A 152 8.17 3.55 -17.41
N ILE A 153 8.61 3.38 -18.65
CA ILE A 153 7.84 3.71 -19.85
C ILE A 153 6.59 2.82 -19.86
N ASP A 154 5.42 3.44 -20.09
CA ASP A 154 4.11 2.77 -20.02
C ASP A 154 4.05 1.51 -20.88
N GLU A 155 4.45 1.60 -22.14
CA GLU A 155 4.44 0.48 -23.08
C GLU A 155 5.38 -0.66 -22.64
N LEU A 156 6.57 -0.32 -22.14
CA LEU A 156 7.51 -1.29 -21.60
C LEU A 156 6.97 -2.00 -20.37
N TYR A 157 6.28 -1.26 -19.49
CA TYR A 157 5.63 -1.82 -18.32
C TYR A 157 4.48 -2.77 -18.69
N LYS A 158 3.66 -2.44 -19.70
CA LYS A 158 2.62 -3.34 -20.20
C LYS A 158 3.21 -4.66 -20.70
N LYS A 159 4.22 -4.59 -21.56
CA LYS A 159 4.94 -5.79 -22.05
C LYS A 159 5.58 -6.60 -20.92
N PHE A 160 6.16 -5.92 -19.93
CA PHE A 160 6.67 -6.60 -18.74
C PHE A 160 5.56 -7.32 -17.98
N ARG A 161 4.41 -6.67 -17.77
CA ARG A 161 3.26 -7.25 -17.07
C ARG A 161 2.75 -8.51 -17.80
N GLU A 162 2.62 -8.46 -19.10
CA GLU A 162 2.20 -9.62 -19.93
C GLU A 162 3.14 -10.82 -19.73
N LYS A 163 4.45 -10.59 -19.75
CA LYS A 163 5.44 -11.64 -19.54
C LYS A 163 5.54 -12.14 -18.10
N SER A 164 5.29 -11.27 -17.13
CA SER A 164 5.46 -11.59 -15.71
C SER A 164 4.28 -12.31 -15.06
N ILE A 165 3.14 -12.41 -15.76
CA ILE A 165 1.92 -13.07 -15.23
C ILE A 165 2.15 -14.57 -15.00
N VAL A 166 2.91 -15.22 -15.87
CA VAL A 166 3.14 -16.67 -15.81
C VAL A 166 4.06 -17.05 -14.64
N ASP A 167 5.03 -16.18 -14.29
CA ASP A 167 6.13 -16.51 -13.36
C ASP A 167 6.00 -15.86 -11.99
N ASP A 168 4.87 -15.20 -11.67
CA ASP A 168 4.70 -14.36 -10.45
C ASP A 168 5.90 -13.41 -10.22
N PHE A 169 6.41 -12.83 -11.30
CA PHE A 169 7.62 -12.02 -11.31
C PHE A 169 7.27 -10.54 -11.20
N THR A 170 7.59 -9.92 -10.07
CA THR A 170 7.27 -8.51 -9.82
C THR A 170 8.34 -7.56 -10.36
N LEU A 171 7.95 -6.31 -10.66
CA LEU A 171 8.89 -5.27 -11.07
C LEU A 171 10.01 -5.07 -10.03
N GLN A 172 9.71 -5.17 -8.74
CA GLN A 172 10.70 -5.10 -7.67
C GLN A 172 11.72 -6.24 -7.76
N LYS A 173 11.26 -7.47 -8.03
CA LYS A 173 12.17 -8.61 -8.27
C LYS A 173 13.06 -8.36 -9.48
N LEU A 174 12.49 -7.79 -10.57
CA LEU A 174 13.27 -7.42 -11.75
C LEU A 174 14.35 -6.40 -11.40
N VAL A 175 13.98 -5.28 -10.78
CA VAL A 175 14.92 -4.20 -10.43
C VAL A 175 16.03 -4.72 -9.52
N ASN A 176 15.70 -5.41 -8.44
CA ASN A 176 16.71 -5.92 -7.50
C ASN A 176 17.67 -6.91 -8.17
N ARG A 177 17.14 -7.86 -8.97
CA ARG A 177 17.97 -8.82 -9.68
C ARG A 177 18.81 -8.16 -10.77
N SER A 178 18.26 -7.18 -11.49
CA SER A 178 19.01 -6.44 -12.50
C SER A 178 20.14 -5.62 -11.88
N LEU A 179 19.94 -5.01 -10.72
CA LEU A 179 20.98 -4.30 -9.99
C LEU A 179 22.05 -5.26 -9.47
N ASP A 180 21.66 -6.40 -8.94
CA ASP A 180 22.57 -7.44 -8.47
C ASP A 180 23.46 -7.92 -9.62
N LEU A 181 22.87 -8.29 -10.76
CA LEU A 181 23.60 -8.68 -11.97
C LEU A 181 24.50 -7.53 -12.48
N PHE A 182 24.02 -6.29 -12.50
CA PHE A 182 24.82 -5.16 -12.95
C PHE A 182 26.07 -4.92 -12.09
N VAL A 183 25.98 -5.21 -10.80
CA VAL A 183 27.10 -5.02 -9.85
C VAL A 183 28.09 -6.17 -9.89
N TYR A 184 27.61 -7.41 -10.06
CA TYR A 184 28.45 -8.61 -9.87
C TYR A 184 28.69 -9.43 -11.15
N ASP A 185 28.03 -9.11 -12.28
CA ASP A 185 28.22 -9.76 -13.57
C ASP A 185 28.70 -8.74 -14.60
N GLU A 186 29.99 -8.78 -14.92
CA GLU A 186 30.63 -7.84 -15.86
C GLU A 186 30.07 -7.94 -17.28
N GLU A 187 29.67 -9.14 -17.73
CA GLU A 187 29.08 -9.33 -19.06
C GLU A 187 27.69 -8.69 -19.14
N PHE A 188 26.88 -8.86 -18.11
CA PHE A 188 25.56 -8.20 -18.00
C PHE A 188 25.71 -6.69 -17.92
N ALA A 189 26.62 -6.18 -17.09
CA ALA A 189 26.90 -4.75 -16.96
C ALA A 189 27.28 -4.15 -18.31
N LYS A 190 28.18 -4.80 -19.05
CA LYS A 190 28.58 -4.36 -20.39
C LYS A 190 27.42 -4.35 -21.37
N LYS A 191 26.58 -5.40 -21.40
CA LYS A 191 25.36 -5.44 -22.23
C LYS A 191 24.42 -4.30 -21.95
N VAL A 192 24.22 -3.94 -20.67
CA VAL A 192 23.35 -2.82 -20.27
C VAL A 192 23.95 -1.47 -20.68
N LEU A 193 25.26 -1.26 -20.50
CA LEU A 193 25.96 -0.02 -20.88
C LEU A 193 26.01 0.20 -22.39
N ASP A 194 26.19 -0.90 -23.16
CA ASP A 194 26.28 -0.86 -24.63
C ASP A 194 24.88 -0.81 -25.28
N TYR A 195 23.78 -1.05 -24.52
CA TYR A 195 22.44 -1.10 -25.05
C TYR A 195 21.93 0.28 -25.46
N LYS A 196 21.92 0.55 -26.75
CA LYS A 196 21.51 1.84 -27.35
C LYS A 196 20.15 1.80 -28.04
N GLU A 197 19.54 0.63 -28.18
CA GLU A 197 18.30 0.43 -28.94
C GLU A 197 17.02 0.61 -28.10
N LEU A 198 16.95 1.66 -27.28
CA LEU A 198 15.70 2.03 -26.58
C LEU A 198 14.58 2.43 -27.53
N GLU A 199 14.86 2.58 -28.83
CA GLU A 199 13.88 2.84 -29.88
C GLU A 199 12.78 1.80 -29.95
N LYS A 200 13.08 0.51 -29.67
CA LYS A 200 12.08 -0.58 -29.62
C LYS A 200 11.05 -0.43 -28.49
N SER A 201 11.35 0.37 -27.49
CA SER A 201 10.47 0.63 -26.35
C SER A 201 9.77 1.98 -26.44
N GLY A 202 10.00 2.77 -27.50
CA GLY A 202 9.45 4.12 -27.64
C GLY A 202 10.13 5.17 -26.75
N SER A 203 11.27 4.84 -26.15
CA SER A 203 12.04 5.79 -25.33
C SER A 203 12.98 6.64 -26.19
N LYS A 204 13.01 7.93 -25.95
CA LYS A 204 13.97 8.89 -26.53
C LYS A 204 15.18 9.15 -25.62
N TYR A 205 15.44 8.32 -24.64
CA TYR A 205 16.54 8.46 -23.68
C TYR A 205 17.62 7.44 -23.91
#